data_3db6a1c7646873fe6d186fab93e1e56b
#
_entry.id   3db6a1c7646873fe6d186fab93e1e56b
#
_cell.length_a   1.000
_cell.length_b   1.000
_cell.length_c   1.000
_cell.angle_alpha   90.00
_cell.angle_beta   90.00
_cell.angle_gamma   90.00
#
_symmetry.space_group_name_H-M   'P 1'
#
loop_
_entity.id
_entity.type
_entity.pdbx_description
1 polymer ?
#
loop_
_entity_poly.entity_id
_entity_poly.type
_entity_poly.pdbx_seq_one_letter_code
_entity_poly.pdbx_strand_id
1 'polypeptide(L)'
;RLSNYIEVQFRKFQPVDAPDLYPVKYRKEIDEFNDWLFPHINNGHYRMAFCQSWEAYNEAYEDFFDSLEKLDKRLETNRFIFGDYITDSDVRLYVTLVRWETSYYRNVGPIKKRITEYPNIWGYVKDLYSLPVFKKYTFFEFPTSNAPGIFKSYPERIAAQVPYEK
;
A
#
# COMPACT_ATOMS: atom_id res chain seq x y z
N ARG A 1 11.71 -9.31 1.66
CA ARG A 1 12.75 -9.54 0.60
C ARG A 1 12.58 -10.86 -0.17
N LEU A 2 11.52 -11.62 0.09
CA LEU A 2 11.29 -12.89 -0.59
C LEU A 2 11.09 -12.71 -2.10
N SER A 3 10.30 -11.70 -2.53
CA SER A 3 10.08 -11.39 -3.95
C SER A 3 11.40 -11.08 -4.68
N ASN A 4 12.28 -10.28 -4.06
CA ASN A 4 13.59 -9.97 -4.64
C ASN A 4 14.48 -11.22 -4.77
N TYR A 5 14.44 -12.10 -3.77
CA TYR A 5 15.16 -13.38 -3.84
C TYR A 5 14.62 -14.25 -4.99
N ILE A 6 13.30 -14.37 -5.11
CA ILE A 6 12.65 -15.11 -6.19
C ILE A 6 13.02 -14.50 -7.55
N GLU A 7 12.96 -13.16 -7.70
CA GLU A 7 13.33 -12.47 -8.93
C GLU A 7 14.74 -12.85 -9.39
N VAL A 8 15.71 -12.85 -8.49
CA VAL A 8 17.12 -13.16 -8.82
C VAL A 8 17.33 -14.64 -9.07
N GLN A 9 16.84 -15.51 -8.17
CA GLN A 9 17.15 -16.96 -8.24
C GLN A 9 16.37 -17.70 -9.32
N PHE A 10 15.18 -17.22 -9.66
CA PHE A 10 14.31 -17.85 -10.66
C PHE A 10 14.35 -17.15 -12.02
N ARG A 11 15.23 -16.17 -12.21
CA ARG A 11 15.40 -15.44 -13.47
C ARG A 11 15.53 -16.36 -14.68
N LYS A 12 16.24 -17.48 -14.53
CA LYS A 12 16.45 -18.48 -15.59
C LYS A 12 15.16 -19.19 -16.06
N PHE A 13 14.09 -19.10 -15.30
CA PHE A 13 12.79 -19.70 -15.63
C PHE A 13 11.78 -18.65 -16.17
N GLN A 14 12.16 -17.38 -16.19
CA GLN A 14 11.32 -16.32 -16.73
C GLN A 14 11.48 -16.24 -18.27
N PRO A 15 10.47 -15.74 -18.98
CA PRO A 15 10.63 -15.39 -20.40
C PRO A 15 11.81 -14.43 -20.62
N VAL A 16 12.43 -14.52 -21.80
CA VAL A 16 13.62 -13.69 -22.13
C VAL A 16 13.32 -12.19 -22.08
N ASP A 17 12.09 -11.82 -22.42
CA ASP A 17 11.57 -10.44 -22.43
C ASP A 17 10.90 -10.02 -21.12
N ALA A 18 10.94 -10.86 -20.09
CA ALA A 18 10.39 -10.49 -18.79
C ALA A 18 11.13 -9.28 -18.20
N PRO A 19 10.38 -8.29 -17.66
CA PRO A 19 10.99 -7.11 -17.04
C PRO A 19 11.84 -7.53 -15.82
N ASP A 20 12.97 -6.86 -15.63
CA ASP A 20 13.79 -7.02 -14.43
C ASP A 20 13.27 -6.08 -13.34
N LEU A 21 12.50 -6.60 -12.40
CA LEU A 21 11.89 -5.78 -11.33
C LEU A 21 12.86 -5.43 -10.20
N TYR A 22 14.06 -6.03 -10.21
CA TYR A 22 15.09 -5.79 -9.20
C TYR A 22 16.48 -5.61 -9.84
N PRO A 23 16.63 -4.62 -10.77
CA PRO A 23 17.85 -4.42 -11.53
C PRO A 23 19.03 -4.04 -10.63
N VAL A 24 20.20 -4.61 -10.92
CA VAL A 24 21.42 -4.46 -10.09
C VAL A 24 21.71 -3.00 -9.73
N LYS A 25 21.54 -2.08 -10.67
CA LYS A 25 21.82 -0.65 -10.49
C LYS A 25 20.94 0.05 -9.46
N TYR A 26 19.74 -0.49 -9.17
CA TYR A 26 18.75 0.11 -8.25
C TYR A 26 18.51 -0.71 -6.98
N ARG A 27 19.20 -1.84 -6.78
CA ARG A 27 18.92 -2.76 -5.66
C ARG A 27 18.99 -2.09 -4.31
N LYS A 28 20.00 -1.26 -4.11
CA LYS A 28 20.17 -0.55 -2.83
C LYS A 28 18.98 0.38 -2.58
N GLU A 29 18.64 1.21 -3.55
CA GLU A 29 17.55 2.17 -3.44
C GLU A 29 16.18 1.48 -3.33
N ILE A 30 15.99 0.36 -4.04
CA ILE A 30 14.78 -0.48 -3.92
C ILE A 30 14.67 -1.05 -2.50
N ASP A 31 15.76 -1.59 -1.95
CA ASP A 31 15.77 -2.14 -0.60
C ASP A 31 15.47 -1.07 0.45
N GLU A 32 16.12 0.09 0.39
CA GLU A 32 15.90 1.22 1.27
C GLU A 32 14.44 1.73 1.19
N PHE A 33 13.93 1.87 -0.01
CA PHE A 33 12.54 2.29 -0.22
C PHE A 33 11.54 1.24 0.29
N ASN A 34 11.76 -0.03 0.04
CA ASN A 34 10.89 -1.11 0.50
C ASN A 34 10.92 -1.28 2.02
N ASP A 35 12.07 -1.05 2.66
CA ASP A 35 12.22 -1.05 4.11
C ASP A 35 11.43 0.13 4.76
N TRP A 36 11.33 1.27 4.06
CA TRP A 36 10.44 2.36 4.45
C TRP A 36 8.97 2.06 4.09
N LEU A 37 8.70 1.59 2.87
CA LEU A 37 7.35 1.37 2.36
C LEU A 37 6.54 0.42 3.24
N PHE A 38 7.18 -0.65 3.73
CA PHE A 38 6.47 -1.70 4.45
C PHE A 38 5.85 -1.21 5.77
N PRO A 39 6.59 -0.63 6.74
CA PRO A 39 6.02 -0.20 8.01
C PRO A 39 5.04 0.98 7.86
N HIS A 40 5.30 1.90 6.95
CA HIS A 40 4.56 3.14 6.84
C HIS A 40 3.30 3.03 5.98
N ILE A 41 3.34 2.27 4.90
CA ILE A 41 2.22 2.16 3.95
C ILE A 41 1.64 0.75 3.89
N ASN A 42 2.43 -0.28 3.52
CA ASN A 42 1.87 -1.62 3.35
C ASN A 42 1.29 -2.18 4.64
N ASN A 43 1.95 -1.96 5.77
CA ASN A 43 1.51 -2.35 7.10
C ASN A 43 0.77 -1.23 7.86
N GLY A 44 0.76 -0.01 7.33
CA GLY A 44 0.22 1.17 8.02
C GLY A 44 -1.25 1.01 8.44
N HIS A 45 -2.10 0.55 7.51
CA HIS A 45 -3.51 0.30 7.82
C HIS A 45 -3.72 -0.84 8.83
N TYR A 46 -2.86 -1.85 8.84
CA TYR A 46 -2.91 -2.92 9.85
C TYR A 46 -2.48 -2.41 11.22
N ARG A 47 -1.50 -1.50 11.30
CA ARG A 47 -1.12 -0.82 12.55
C ARG A 47 -2.32 -0.06 13.13
N MET A 48 -3.08 0.66 12.32
CA MET A 48 -4.33 1.31 12.75
C MET A 48 -5.40 0.30 13.15
N ALA A 49 -5.59 -0.76 12.34
CA ALA A 49 -6.66 -1.72 12.52
C ALA A 49 -6.46 -2.62 13.76
N PHE A 50 -5.22 -2.92 14.15
CA PHE A 50 -4.90 -3.88 15.22
C PHE A 50 -4.23 -3.28 16.45
N CYS A 51 -4.04 -1.97 16.51
CA CYS A 51 -3.48 -1.31 17.69
C CYS A 51 -4.37 -1.50 18.93
N GLN A 52 -3.79 -1.32 20.11
CA GLN A 52 -4.44 -1.58 21.40
C GLN A 52 -4.58 -0.33 22.28
N SER A 53 -4.19 0.85 21.77
CA SER A 53 -4.36 2.13 22.45
C SER A 53 -4.64 3.27 21.47
N TRP A 54 -5.19 4.37 21.96
CA TRP A 54 -5.41 5.57 21.17
C TRP A 54 -4.11 6.21 20.71
N GLU A 55 -3.08 6.16 21.53
CA GLU A 55 -1.75 6.68 21.21
C GLU A 55 -1.19 5.92 20.00
N ALA A 56 -1.23 4.59 20.04
CA ALA A 56 -0.75 3.76 18.91
C ALA A 56 -1.60 3.94 17.65
N TYR A 57 -2.92 4.15 17.81
CA TYR A 57 -3.77 4.46 16.67
C TYR A 57 -3.40 5.80 16.03
N ASN A 58 -3.30 6.86 16.84
CA ASN A 58 -2.97 8.20 16.34
C ASN A 58 -1.59 8.24 15.69
N GLU A 59 -0.59 7.59 16.30
CA GLU A 59 0.74 7.47 15.72
C GLU A 59 0.68 6.78 14.34
N ALA A 60 0.00 5.64 14.25
CA ALA A 60 -0.12 4.90 12.99
C ALA A 60 -0.93 5.68 11.93
N TYR A 61 -1.94 6.43 12.37
CA TYR A 61 -2.78 7.26 11.50
C TYR A 61 -1.99 8.41 10.88
N GLU A 62 -1.32 9.21 11.70
CA GLU A 62 -0.51 10.34 11.21
C GLU A 62 0.63 9.85 10.33
N ASP A 63 1.36 8.82 10.77
CA ASP A 63 2.46 8.21 10.01
C ASP A 63 2.02 7.73 8.61
N PHE A 64 0.85 7.08 8.52
CA PHE A 64 0.32 6.59 7.26
C PHE A 64 -0.04 7.73 6.29
N PHE A 65 -0.80 8.72 6.77
CA PHE A 65 -1.23 9.83 5.91
C PHE A 65 -0.09 10.78 5.54
N ASP A 66 0.86 11.03 6.44
CA ASP A 66 2.07 11.80 6.13
C ASP A 66 2.96 11.05 5.11
N SER A 67 2.96 9.73 5.17
CA SER A 67 3.68 8.90 4.20
C SER A 67 3.02 8.92 2.82
N LEU A 68 1.69 9.00 2.75
CA LEU A 68 0.98 9.21 1.48
C LEU A 68 1.27 10.58 0.88
N GLU A 69 1.34 11.66 1.69
CA GLU A 69 1.72 12.99 1.19
C GLU A 69 3.16 13.00 0.62
N LYS A 70 4.11 12.35 1.32
CA LYS A 70 5.49 12.19 0.81
C LYS A 70 5.53 11.41 -0.51
N LEU A 71 4.70 10.37 -0.60
CA LEU A 71 4.59 9.56 -1.80
C LEU A 71 3.99 10.35 -2.97
N ASP A 72 2.90 11.10 -2.72
CA ASP A 72 2.26 11.93 -3.74
C ASP A 72 3.25 12.95 -4.31
N LYS A 73 4.02 13.60 -3.43
CA LYS A 73 5.08 14.53 -3.82
C LYS A 73 6.20 13.85 -4.63
N ARG A 74 6.58 12.62 -4.29
CA ARG A 74 7.58 11.87 -5.05
C ARG A 74 7.10 11.58 -6.48
N LEU A 75 5.83 11.24 -6.63
CA LEU A 75 5.21 10.93 -7.91
C LEU A 75 4.85 12.17 -8.77
N GLU A 76 5.03 13.38 -8.24
CA GLU A 76 4.86 14.62 -8.99
C GLU A 76 5.84 14.72 -10.18
N THR A 77 7.06 14.20 -10.01
CA THR A 77 8.14 14.27 -11.01
C THR A 77 8.56 12.91 -11.55
N ASN A 78 7.99 11.84 -11.04
CA ASN A 78 8.33 10.48 -11.43
C ASN A 78 7.07 9.70 -11.82
N ARG A 79 7.10 9.05 -12.99
CA ARG A 79 6.00 8.18 -13.42
C ARG A 79 5.83 6.97 -12.51
N PHE A 80 6.94 6.35 -12.10
CA PHE A 80 7.01 5.24 -11.15
C PHE A 80 7.99 5.59 -10.03
N ILE A 81 8.13 4.74 -9.02
CA ILE A 81 8.94 5.04 -7.82
C ILE A 81 10.39 5.40 -8.17
N PHE A 82 10.96 4.80 -9.21
CA PHE A 82 12.33 5.05 -9.67
C PHE A 82 12.40 5.64 -11.10
N GLY A 83 11.51 6.58 -11.42
CA GLY A 83 11.45 7.26 -12.73
C GLY A 83 10.48 6.57 -13.69
N ASP A 84 10.92 6.23 -14.91
CA ASP A 84 10.06 5.66 -15.96
C ASP A 84 10.09 4.13 -16.02
N TYR A 85 10.66 3.48 -15.02
CA TYR A 85 10.86 2.05 -14.98
C TYR A 85 10.18 1.40 -13.78
N ILE A 86 9.33 0.38 -14.04
CA ILE A 86 8.62 -0.36 -12.99
C ILE A 86 9.58 -1.30 -12.27
N THR A 87 9.53 -1.28 -10.94
CA THR A 87 10.32 -2.12 -10.05
C THR A 87 9.45 -2.93 -9.10
N ASP A 88 10.06 -3.81 -8.30
CA ASP A 88 9.40 -4.53 -7.21
C ASP A 88 8.70 -3.58 -6.22
N SER A 89 9.24 -2.37 -6.02
CA SER A 89 8.62 -1.34 -5.17
C SER A 89 7.25 -0.91 -5.68
N ASP A 90 7.10 -0.75 -6.99
CA ASP A 90 5.83 -0.38 -7.62
C ASP A 90 4.78 -1.48 -7.47
N VAL A 91 5.19 -2.74 -7.62
CA VAL A 91 4.30 -3.89 -7.41
C VAL A 91 3.80 -3.95 -5.97
N ARG A 92 4.70 -3.78 -4.98
CA ARG A 92 4.35 -3.77 -3.55
C ARG A 92 3.44 -2.61 -3.17
N LEU A 93 3.71 -1.43 -3.70
CA LEU A 93 2.92 -0.24 -3.43
C LEU A 93 1.53 -0.35 -4.04
N TYR A 94 1.44 -0.75 -5.30
CA TYR A 94 0.17 -0.86 -6.03
C TYR A 94 -0.85 -1.72 -5.31
N VAL A 95 -0.47 -2.89 -4.81
CA VAL A 95 -1.41 -3.81 -4.15
C VAL A 95 -2.02 -3.22 -2.87
N THR A 96 -1.31 -2.33 -2.20
CA THR A 96 -1.84 -1.61 -1.03
C THR A 96 -2.77 -0.48 -1.44
N LEU A 97 -2.36 0.36 -2.39
CA LEU A 97 -3.14 1.52 -2.82
C LEU A 97 -4.48 1.13 -3.43
N VAL A 98 -4.51 0.11 -4.31
CA VAL A 98 -5.76 -0.35 -4.92
C VAL A 98 -6.71 -0.98 -3.91
N ARG A 99 -6.18 -1.68 -2.89
CA ARG A 99 -6.98 -2.25 -1.80
C ARG A 99 -7.42 -1.22 -0.78
N TRP A 100 -6.62 -0.19 -0.55
CA TRP A 100 -7.02 0.92 0.31
C TRP A 100 -8.33 1.52 -0.19
N GLU A 101 -8.39 1.90 -1.45
CA GLU A 101 -9.54 2.55 -2.03
C GLU A 101 -10.77 1.63 -2.13
N THR A 102 -10.57 0.33 -2.25
CA THR A 102 -11.70 -0.63 -2.41
C THR A 102 -12.18 -1.25 -1.10
N SER A 103 -11.32 -1.38 -0.08
CA SER A 103 -11.71 -2.06 1.15
C SER A 103 -11.08 -1.55 2.44
N TYR A 104 -9.76 -1.27 2.46
CA TYR A 104 -9.03 -1.07 3.73
C TYR A 104 -9.48 0.15 4.52
N TYR A 105 -9.78 1.27 3.84
CA TYR A 105 -10.20 2.49 4.50
C TYR A 105 -11.45 2.30 5.38
N ARG A 106 -12.30 1.33 5.08
CA ARG A 106 -13.52 1.04 5.85
C ARG A 106 -13.24 0.43 7.23
N ASN A 107 -12.03 -0.11 7.43
CA ASN A 107 -11.66 -0.84 8.63
C ASN A 107 -10.79 -0.05 9.61
N VAL A 108 -10.45 1.19 9.25
CA VAL A 108 -9.51 2.02 10.05
C VAL A 108 -10.16 3.23 10.73
N GLY A 109 -11.47 3.43 10.55
CA GLY A 109 -12.19 4.57 11.10
C GLY A 109 -12.23 5.77 10.15
N PRO A 110 -12.42 7.00 10.67
CA PRO A 110 -12.40 8.21 9.86
C PRO A 110 -11.06 8.34 9.13
N ILE A 111 -11.11 8.68 7.86
CA ILE A 111 -9.91 8.88 7.03
C ILE A 111 -9.66 10.37 6.78
N LYS A 112 -8.39 10.75 6.73
CA LYS A 112 -7.96 12.13 6.44
C LYS A 112 -8.25 12.50 4.99
N LYS A 113 -7.99 11.55 4.05
CA LYS A 113 -8.06 11.79 2.62
C LYS A 113 -8.17 10.46 1.87
N ARG A 114 -8.93 10.42 0.79
CA ARG A 114 -9.03 9.26 -0.11
C ARG A 114 -7.81 9.18 -1.03
N ILE A 115 -7.46 8.01 -1.52
CA ILE A 115 -6.39 7.87 -2.56
C ILE A 115 -6.75 8.67 -3.81
N THR A 116 -8.01 8.75 -4.16
CA THR A 116 -8.51 9.55 -5.29
C THR A 116 -8.29 11.06 -5.15
N GLU A 117 -8.00 11.54 -3.95
CA GLU A 117 -7.75 12.95 -3.64
C GLU A 117 -6.25 13.30 -3.65
N TYR A 118 -5.37 12.31 -3.87
CA TYR A 118 -3.93 12.48 -4.10
C TYR A 118 -3.69 12.43 -5.62
N PRO A 119 -3.53 13.55 -6.31
CA PRO A 119 -3.57 13.58 -7.78
C PRO A 119 -2.48 12.72 -8.43
N ASN A 120 -1.27 12.71 -7.86
CA ASN A 120 -0.15 11.97 -8.41
C ASN A 120 -0.26 10.47 -8.09
N ILE A 121 -0.61 10.12 -6.84
CA ILE A 121 -0.89 8.72 -6.47
C ILE A 121 -2.05 8.16 -7.29
N TRP A 122 -3.13 8.92 -7.48
CA TRP A 122 -4.28 8.46 -8.26
C TRP A 122 -3.92 8.29 -9.73
N GLY A 123 -3.13 9.20 -10.30
CA GLY A 123 -2.56 9.06 -11.64
C GLY A 123 -1.74 7.79 -11.79
N TYR A 124 -0.82 7.56 -10.86
CA TYR A 124 0.04 6.39 -10.79
C TYR A 124 -0.75 5.06 -10.69
N VAL A 125 -1.75 4.99 -9.81
CA VAL A 125 -2.59 3.78 -9.69
C VAL A 125 -3.33 3.48 -10.98
N LYS A 126 -3.88 4.52 -11.65
CA LYS A 126 -4.54 4.36 -12.94
C LYS A 126 -3.59 3.93 -14.05
N ASP A 127 -2.38 4.49 -14.08
CA ASP A 127 -1.35 4.14 -15.06
C ASP A 127 -0.95 2.66 -14.91
N LEU A 128 -0.62 2.22 -13.69
CA LEU A 128 -0.33 0.80 -13.44
C LEU A 128 -1.51 -0.11 -13.78
N TYR A 129 -2.73 0.25 -13.37
CA TYR A 129 -3.92 -0.55 -13.70
C TYR A 129 -4.19 -0.63 -15.20
N SER A 130 -3.77 0.36 -16.01
CA SER A 130 -3.90 0.33 -17.46
C SER A 130 -3.05 -0.76 -18.13
N LEU A 131 -1.99 -1.19 -17.44
CA LEU A 131 -1.11 -2.26 -17.94
C LEU A 131 -1.80 -3.63 -17.87
N PRO A 132 -1.74 -4.43 -18.94
CA PRO A 132 -2.50 -5.69 -19.04
C PRO A 132 -2.25 -6.65 -17.88
N VAL A 133 -1.02 -6.74 -17.38
CA VAL A 133 -0.66 -7.63 -16.27
C VAL A 133 -1.32 -7.20 -14.96
N PHE A 134 -1.28 -5.90 -14.62
CA PHE A 134 -1.91 -5.39 -13.41
C PHE A 134 -3.43 -5.52 -13.49
N LYS A 135 -4.03 -5.15 -14.63
CA LYS A 135 -5.47 -5.28 -14.86
C LYS A 135 -5.94 -6.72 -14.74
N LYS A 136 -5.22 -7.66 -15.36
CA LYS A 136 -5.56 -9.10 -15.36
C LYS A 136 -5.56 -9.71 -13.96
N TYR A 137 -4.65 -9.26 -13.08
CA TYR A 137 -4.47 -9.83 -11.75
C TYR A 137 -5.02 -8.94 -10.61
N THR A 138 -5.82 -7.93 -10.93
CA THR A 138 -6.56 -7.12 -9.95
C THR A 138 -8.02 -7.58 -9.90
N PHE A 139 -8.39 -8.28 -8.84
CA PHE A 139 -9.73 -8.83 -8.63
C PHE A 139 -10.48 -7.96 -7.61
N PHE A 140 -11.42 -7.16 -8.05
CA PHE A 140 -12.21 -6.26 -7.18
C PHE A 140 -13.31 -6.98 -6.40
N GLU A 141 -13.73 -8.16 -6.83
CA GLU A 141 -14.81 -8.94 -6.19
C GLU A 141 -14.48 -9.32 -4.74
N PHE A 142 -13.23 -9.65 -4.45
CA PHE A 142 -12.79 -10.03 -3.11
C PHE A 142 -12.68 -8.84 -2.14
N PRO A 143 -12.05 -7.71 -2.49
CA PRO A 143 -11.97 -6.55 -1.61
C PRO A 143 -13.30 -5.88 -1.35
N THR A 144 -14.25 -5.97 -2.31
CA THR A 144 -15.57 -5.35 -2.21
C THR A 144 -16.61 -6.28 -1.61
N SER A 145 -16.31 -7.57 -1.46
CA SER A 145 -17.23 -8.49 -0.78
C SER A 145 -17.47 -7.98 0.64
N ASN A 146 -18.72 -7.64 0.92
CA ASN A 146 -19.19 -7.30 2.26
C ASN A 146 -19.13 -8.54 3.14
N ALA A 147 -17.95 -8.94 3.59
CA ALA A 147 -17.84 -9.81 4.73
C ALA A 147 -18.35 -9.01 5.93
N PRO A 148 -19.57 -9.24 6.42
CA PRO A 148 -20.12 -8.42 7.48
C PRO A 148 -19.29 -8.65 8.73
N GLY A 149 -18.63 -7.61 9.21
CA GLY A 149 -18.30 -7.48 10.60
C GLY A 149 -17.12 -8.26 11.15
N ILE A 150 -16.18 -8.78 10.32
CA ILE A 150 -14.98 -9.45 10.87
C ILE A 150 -14.01 -8.43 11.50
N PHE A 151 -13.99 -7.19 11.01
CA PHE A 151 -13.13 -6.15 11.55
C PHE A 151 -13.95 -4.89 11.82
N LYS A 152 -14.31 -4.66 13.08
CA LYS A 152 -14.69 -3.31 13.51
C LYS A 152 -13.47 -2.41 13.41
N SER A 153 -13.65 -1.17 12.99
CA SER A 153 -12.60 -0.16 13.04
C SER A 153 -12.06 -0.03 14.47
N TYR A 154 -10.81 0.37 14.63
CA TYR A 154 -10.25 0.52 15.97
C TYR A 154 -11.04 1.51 16.84
N PRO A 155 -11.49 2.68 16.34
CA PRO A 155 -12.39 3.56 17.11
C PRO A 155 -13.64 2.86 17.65
N GLU A 156 -14.28 1.99 16.86
CA GLU A 156 -15.47 1.24 17.33
C GLU A 156 -15.09 0.20 18.39
N ARG A 157 -13.90 -0.42 18.28
CA ARG A 157 -13.42 -1.39 19.28
C ARG A 157 -13.03 -0.71 20.59
N ILE A 158 -12.39 0.47 20.54
CA ILE A 158 -12.06 1.24 21.74
C ILE A 158 -13.33 1.72 22.42
N ALA A 159 -14.27 2.29 21.66
CA ALA A 159 -15.55 2.74 22.19
C ALA A 159 -16.32 1.62 22.91
N ALA A 160 -16.16 0.36 22.45
CA ALA A 160 -16.76 -0.80 23.09
C ALA A 160 -16.00 -1.25 24.35
N GLN A 161 -14.74 -0.85 24.52
CA GLN A 161 -13.86 -1.27 25.66
C GLN A 161 -13.78 -0.22 26.76
N VAL A 162 -13.98 1.06 26.43
CA VAL A 162 -14.00 2.13 27.44
C VAL A 162 -15.32 2.03 28.20
N PRO A 163 -15.28 1.80 29.54
CA PRO A 163 -16.49 1.91 30.34
C PRO A 163 -17.00 3.34 30.18
N TYR A 164 -18.24 3.49 29.72
CA TYR A 164 -18.91 4.78 29.82
C TYR A 164 -18.95 5.18 31.28
N GLU A 165 -18.15 6.15 31.68
CA GLU A 165 -18.39 6.84 32.92
C GLU A 165 -19.79 7.49 32.81
N LYS A 166 -20.70 7.00 33.64
CA LYS A 166 -22.08 7.53 33.72
C LYS A 166 -22.08 8.86 34.46
#